data_a0ece41dd1bc9ae7a58c7344919841e9
#
_entry.id   a0ece41dd1bc9ae7a58c7344919841e9
#
_cell.length_a   1.000
_cell.length_b   1.000
_cell.length_c   1.000
_cell.angle_alpha   90.00
_cell.angle_beta   90.00
_cell.angle_gamma   90.00
#
_symmetry.space_group_name_H-M   'P 1'
#
loop_
_entity.id
_entity.type
_entity.pdbx_description
1 polymer ?
#
loop_
_entity_poly.entity_id
_entity_poly.type
_entity_poly.pdbx_seq_one_letter_code
_entity_poly.pdbx_strand_id
1 'polypeptide(L)'
;MSTSATGTQAGPSGGSGSSDPDLPARLRLAVGRLNRRIRVDSAAALPPLQTSVLATLEDHAPLRLSELARREAVTPPTMSRVLAALDDAGLLVRTPDPQDARSALIHLSEAGHEAIRRIRTERTASLAQRLDRLDPQQRAALEAALPALEILVEE
;
A
#
# COMPACT_ATOMS: atom_id res chain seq x y z
N MET A 1 16.78 72.41 -17.23
CA MET A 1 17.75 71.34 -17.44
C MET A 1 17.26 70.09 -16.83
N SER A 2 16.82 69.17 -17.66
CA SER A 2 16.14 67.89 -17.32
C SER A 2 17.16 66.85 -16.90
N THR A 3 16.80 66.03 -15.89
CA THR A 3 17.45 64.73 -15.75
C THR A 3 16.40 63.73 -15.30
N SER A 4 16.02 62.84 -16.21
CA SER A 4 15.15 61.71 -16.00
C SER A 4 15.88 60.61 -15.23
N ALA A 5 15.24 60.12 -14.17
CA ALA A 5 15.66 58.91 -13.49
C ALA A 5 14.75 57.75 -13.89
N THR A 6 15.34 56.80 -14.60
CA THR A 6 14.72 55.54 -15.03
C THR A 6 14.65 54.57 -13.82
N GLY A 7 13.43 54.27 -13.40
CA GLY A 7 13.15 53.25 -12.40
C GLY A 7 13.17 51.86 -13.05
N THR A 8 14.14 51.04 -12.68
CA THR A 8 14.17 49.59 -13.01
C THR A 8 13.25 48.85 -12.04
N GLN A 9 12.12 48.38 -12.52
CA GLN A 9 11.28 47.41 -11.81
C GLN A 9 11.93 46.03 -11.91
N ALA A 10 12.38 45.51 -10.80
CA ALA A 10 12.71 44.09 -10.65
C ALA A 10 11.41 43.30 -10.54
N GLY A 11 11.10 42.49 -11.54
CA GLY A 11 10.00 41.53 -11.51
C GLY A 11 10.23 40.41 -10.49
N PRO A 12 9.16 39.84 -9.92
CA PRO A 12 9.31 38.74 -8.99
C PRO A 12 9.82 37.49 -9.74
N SER A 13 10.97 37.01 -9.32
CA SER A 13 11.53 35.74 -9.78
C SER A 13 10.54 34.63 -9.44
N GLY A 14 9.90 34.07 -10.46
CA GLY A 14 9.08 32.88 -10.33
C GLY A 14 9.94 31.74 -9.80
N GLY A 15 9.61 31.25 -8.60
CA GLY A 15 10.21 30.06 -8.03
C GLY A 15 9.93 28.86 -8.92
N SER A 16 10.89 28.53 -9.79
CA SER A 16 10.94 27.21 -10.44
C SER A 16 11.10 26.18 -9.32
N GLY A 17 10.05 25.44 -9.01
CA GLY A 17 10.13 24.29 -8.15
C GLY A 17 11.14 23.30 -8.75
N SER A 18 12.38 23.34 -8.27
CA SER A 18 13.39 22.36 -8.61
C SER A 18 12.90 21.01 -8.08
N SER A 19 12.30 20.22 -8.95
CA SER A 19 12.02 18.80 -8.63
C SER A 19 13.36 18.14 -8.33
N ASP A 20 13.54 17.64 -7.11
CA ASP A 20 14.71 16.85 -6.74
C ASP A 20 14.77 15.63 -7.67
N PRO A 21 15.78 15.52 -8.56
CA PRO A 21 15.88 14.43 -9.52
C PRO A 21 15.99 13.05 -8.84
N ASP A 22 16.39 13.03 -7.57
CA ASP A 22 16.52 11.82 -6.77
C ASP A 22 15.23 11.46 -5.99
N LEU A 23 14.19 12.31 -6.02
CA LEU A 23 12.96 12.09 -5.27
C LEU A 23 12.34 10.70 -5.52
N PRO A 24 12.19 10.20 -6.76
CA PRO A 24 11.62 8.87 -6.98
C PRO A 24 12.43 7.75 -6.33
N ALA A 25 13.76 7.81 -6.44
CA ALA A 25 14.65 6.82 -5.86
C ALA A 25 14.61 6.85 -4.32
N ARG A 26 14.64 8.02 -3.73
CA ARG A 26 14.58 8.23 -2.27
C ARG A 26 13.24 7.78 -1.71
N LEU A 27 12.12 8.15 -2.36
CA LEU A 27 10.78 7.76 -1.95
C LEU A 27 10.63 6.23 -2.00
N ARG A 28 11.01 5.59 -3.12
CA ARG A 28 10.96 4.13 -3.26
C ARG A 28 11.73 3.42 -2.16
N LEU A 29 12.94 3.90 -1.82
CA LEU A 29 13.76 3.32 -0.76
C LEU A 29 13.15 3.53 0.63
N ALA A 30 12.63 4.73 0.92
CA ALA A 30 12.01 5.06 2.19
C ALA A 30 10.76 4.20 2.44
N VAL A 31 9.85 4.14 1.47
CA VAL A 31 8.62 3.34 1.53
C VAL A 31 8.95 1.85 1.68
N GLY A 32 9.89 1.33 0.87
CA GLY A 32 10.27 -0.08 0.93
C GLY A 32 10.89 -0.47 2.27
N ARG A 33 11.77 0.37 2.84
CA ARG A 33 12.37 0.14 4.16
C ARG A 33 11.35 0.24 5.28
N LEU A 34 10.47 1.23 5.24
CA LEU A 34 9.41 1.41 6.22
C LEU A 34 8.45 0.22 6.22
N ASN A 35 7.96 -0.18 5.05
CA ASN A 35 7.08 -1.34 4.91
C ASN A 35 7.73 -2.63 5.44
N ARG A 36 9.02 -2.86 5.11
CA ARG A 36 9.76 -4.01 5.65
C ARG A 36 9.82 -3.99 7.18
N ARG A 37 10.09 -2.83 7.79
CA ARG A 37 10.18 -2.69 9.24
C ARG A 37 8.85 -2.96 9.93
N ILE A 38 7.77 -2.35 9.45
CA ILE A 38 6.41 -2.57 9.97
C ILE A 38 6.05 -4.06 9.92
N ARG A 39 6.40 -4.74 8.82
CA ARG A 39 6.12 -6.16 8.64
C ARG A 39 6.91 -7.07 9.58
N VAL A 40 8.17 -6.74 9.86
CA VAL A 40 9.02 -7.52 10.78
C VAL A 40 8.56 -7.39 12.23
N ASP A 41 8.01 -6.24 12.60
CA ASP A 41 7.51 -5.99 13.94
C ASP A 41 6.13 -6.63 14.22
N SER A 42 5.43 -7.09 13.18
CA SER A 42 4.12 -7.74 13.34
C SER A 42 4.30 -9.21 13.74
N ALA A 43 3.81 -9.57 14.93
CA ALA A 43 3.87 -10.94 15.44
C ALA A 43 2.96 -11.91 14.68
N ALA A 44 1.93 -11.41 14.01
CA ALA A 44 0.97 -12.19 13.21
C ALA A 44 1.44 -12.40 11.75
N ALA A 45 2.74 -12.50 11.52
CA ALA A 45 3.33 -12.47 10.19
C ALA A 45 3.00 -13.73 9.35
N LEU A 46 1.90 -13.67 8.63
CA LEU A 46 1.73 -14.48 7.43
C LEU A 46 2.77 -14.07 6.38
N PRO A 47 3.21 -14.98 5.50
CA PRO A 47 4.03 -14.64 4.35
C PRO A 47 3.45 -13.45 3.57
N PRO A 48 4.29 -12.57 3.00
CA PRO A 48 3.83 -11.34 2.37
C PRO A 48 2.73 -11.55 1.33
N LEU A 49 2.89 -12.54 0.46
CA LEU A 49 1.91 -12.84 -0.59
C LEU A 49 0.58 -13.36 -0.01
N GLN A 50 0.62 -14.17 1.06
CA GLN A 50 -0.60 -14.60 1.75
C GLN A 50 -1.36 -13.40 2.36
N THR A 51 -0.63 -12.48 2.99
CA THR A 51 -1.24 -11.25 3.53
C THR A 51 -1.84 -10.39 2.41
N SER A 52 -1.14 -10.27 1.27
CA SER A 52 -1.63 -9.51 0.12
C SER A 52 -2.93 -10.13 -0.43
N VAL A 53 -2.95 -11.45 -0.60
CA VAL A 53 -4.15 -12.18 -1.06
C VAL A 53 -5.34 -11.98 -0.11
N LEU A 54 -5.13 -12.04 1.20
CA LEU A 54 -6.22 -11.78 2.18
C LEU A 54 -6.74 -10.34 2.04
N ALA A 55 -5.86 -9.35 1.87
CA ALA A 55 -6.27 -7.96 1.67
C ALA A 55 -7.05 -7.79 0.36
N THR A 56 -6.56 -8.36 -0.74
CA THR A 56 -7.24 -8.33 -2.04
C THR A 56 -8.63 -8.98 -1.98
N LEU A 57 -8.76 -10.09 -1.25
CA LEU A 57 -10.07 -10.74 -1.05
C LEU A 57 -10.99 -9.91 -0.15
N GLU A 58 -10.47 -9.21 0.86
CA GLU A 58 -11.31 -8.34 1.69
C GLU A 58 -11.93 -7.19 0.89
N ASP A 59 -11.16 -6.64 -0.05
CA ASP A 59 -11.58 -5.47 -0.83
C ASP A 59 -12.41 -5.85 -2.08
N HIS A 60 -12.23 -7.08 -2.63
CA HIS A 60 -12.73 -7.42 -3.96
C HIS A 60 -13.43 -8.80 -4.07
N ALA A 61 -13.56 -9.57 -2.96
CA ALA A 61 -14.24 -10.88 -3.05
C ALA A 61 -15.69 -10.75 -3.53
N PRO A 62 -16.22 -11.75 -4.24
CA PRO A 62 -15.57 -13.02 -4.60
C PRO A 62 -14.64 -12.92 -5.81
N LEU A 63 -13.54 -13.67 -5.81
CA LEU A 63 -12.60 -13.72 -6.92
C LEU A 63 -12.26 -15.17 -7.32
N ARG A 64 -11.98 -15.38 -8.62
CA ARG A 64 -11.42 -16.63 -9.12
C ARG A 64 -9.90 -16.67 -8.90
N LEU A 65 -9.33 -17.88 -8.86
CA LEU A 65 -7.87 -18.07 -8.79
C LEU A 65 -7.12 -17.27 -9.86
N SER A 66 -7.61 -17.28 -11.10
CA SER A 66 -6.99 -16.56 -12.22
C SER A 66 -6.99 -15.05 -12.05
N GLU A 67 -8.05 -14.51 -11.45
CA GLU A 67 -8.17 -13.08 -11.16
C GLU A 67 -7.21 -12.68 -10.03
N LEU A 68 -7.12 -13.50 -8.97
CA LEU A 68 -6.13 -13.30 -7.90
C LEU A 68 -4.71 -13.36 -8.44
N ALA A 69 -4.38 -14.36 -9.26
CA ALA A 69 -3.05 -14.50 -9.85
C ALA A 69 -2.66 -13.26 -10.68
N ARG A 70 -3.61 -12.72 -11.46
CA ARG A 70 -3.41 -11.51 -12.26
C ARG A 70 -3.21 -10.27 -11.36
N ARG A 71 -4.06 -10.09 -10.34
CA ARG A 71 -3.98 -8.94 -9.42
C ARG A 71 -2.68 -8.92 -8.62
N GLU A 72 -2.25 -10.09 -8.14
CA GLU A 72 -1.01 -10.26 -7.37
C GLU A 72 0.24 -10.38 -8.26
N ALA A 73 0.10 -10.27 -9.59
CA ALA A 73 1.19 -10.39 -10.58
C ALA A 73 2.03 -11.66 -10.40
N VAL A 74 1.38 -12.79 -10.11
CA VAL A 74 2.01 -14.11 -9.94
C VAL A 74 1.43 -15.13 -10.91
N THR A 75 2.16 -16.26 -11.09
CA THR A 75 1.67 -17.35 -11.93
C THR A 75 0.54 -18.13 -11.25
N PRO A 76 -0.41 -18.72 -12.02
CA PRO A 76 -1.47 -19.55 -11.43
C PRO A 76 -0.98 -20.69 -10.54
N PRO A 77 0.11 -21.42 -10.86
CA PRO A 77 0.66 -22.42 -9.92
C PRO A 77 1.14 -21.83 -8.59
N THR A 78 1.73 -20.63 -8.61
CA THR A 78 2.13 -19.93 -7.38
C THR A 78 0.90 -19.56 -6.56
N MET A 79 -0.12 -18.98 -7.21
CA MET A 79 -1.37 -18.63 -6.54
C MET A 79 -2.06 -19.86 -5.95
N SER A 80 -2.09 -20.98 -6.69
CA SER A 80 -2.66 -22.23 -6.18
C SER A 80 -2.01 -22.70 -4.87
N ARG A 81 -0.68 -22.61 -4.75
CA ARG A 81 0.04 -22.96 -3.51
C ARG A 81 -0.30 -22.01 -2.36
N VAL A 82 -0.41 -20.72 -2.66
CA VAL A 82 -0.79 -19.71 -1.66
C VAL A 82 -2.19 -19.97 -1.13
N LEU A 83 -3.14 -20.21 -2.03
CA LEU A 83 -4.53 -20.51 -1.67
C LEU A 83 -4.62 -21.83 -0.88
N ALA A 84 -3.88 -22.86 -1.24
CA ALA A 84 -3.84 -24.11 -0.48
C ALA A 84 -3.37 -23.88 0.97
N ALA A 85 -2.30 -23.10 1.17
CA ALA A 85 -1.82 -22.78 2.52
C ALA A 85 -2.84 -21.95 3.33
N LEU A 86 -3.58 -21.04 2.68
CA LEU A 86 -4.64 -20.27 3.34
C LEU A 86 -5.88 -21.12 3.63
N ASP A 87 -6.23 -22.06 2.75
CA ASP A 87 -7.29 -23.05 2.98
C ASP A 87 -6.93 -23.97 4.18
N ASP A 88 -5.70 -24.50 4.22
CA ASP A 88 -5.20 -25.34 5.32
C ASP A 88 -5.24 -24.59 6.66
N ALA A 89 -5.04 -23.29 6.64
CA ALA A 89 -5.17 -22.41 7.80
C ALA A 89 -6.62 -22.04 8.14
N GLY A 90 -7.62 -22.47 7.35
CA GLY A 90 -9.04 -22.16 7.56
C GLY A 90 -9.42 -20.72 7.29
N LEU A 91 -8.62 -19.98 6.51
CA LEU A 91 -8.82 -18.55 6.28
C LEU A 91 -9.68 -18.24 5.06
N LEU A 92 -10.00 -19.25 4.25
CA LEU A 92 -10.77 -19.10 3.02
C LEU A 92 -12.05 -19.95 3.04
N VAL A 93 -13.01 -19.53 2.21
CA VAL A 93 -14.20 -20.29 1.84
C VAL A 93 -14.30 -20.30 0.31
N ARG A 94 -14.66 -21.46 -0.25
CA ARG A 94 -14.90 -21.62 -1.68
C ARG A 94 -16.36 -21.89 -1.95
N THR A 95 -16.92 -21.21 -2.96
CA THR A 95 -18.28 -21.45 -3.45
C THR A 95 -18.22 -21.82 -4.93
N PRO A 96 -19.16 -22.64 -5.43
CA PRO A 96 -19.27 -22.90 -6.86
C PRO A 96 -19.44 -21.61 -7.66
N ASP A 97 -18.74 -21.49 -8.78
CA ASP A 97 -18.96 -20.36 -9.69
C ASP A 97 -20.21 -20.61 -10.53
N PRO A 98 -21.23 -19.74 -10.47
CA PRO A 98 -22.46 -19.93 -11.25
C PRO A 98 -22.26 -19.77 -12.77
N GLN A 99 -21.13 -19.19 -13.20
CA GLN A 99 -20.83 -18.98 -14.61
C GLN A 99 -19.90 -20.06 -15.19
N ASP A 100 -19.17 -20.78 -14.32
CA ASP A 100 -18.25 -21.83 -14.74
C ASP A 100 -18.17 -22.94 -13.67
N ALA A 101 -18.88 -24.03 -13.91
CA ALA A 101 -18.93 -25.18 -13.01
C ALA A 101 -17.56 -25.85 -12.74
N ARG A 102 -16.51 -25.50 -13.49
CA ARG A 102 -15.13 -25.99 -13.29
C ARG A 102 -14.31 -25.08 -12.40
N SER A 103 -14.83 -23.93 -12.04
CA SER A 103 -14.14 -22.93 -11.23
C SER A 103 -14.85 -22.71 -9.89
N ALA A 104 -14.10 -22.17 -8.94
CA ALA A 104 -14.63 -21.79 -7.64
C ALA A 104 -14.38 -20.30 -7.40
N LEU A 105 -15.34 -19.67 -6.77
CA LEU A 105 -15.21 -18.32 -6.21
C LEU A 105 -14.62 -18.40 -4.81
N ILE A 106 -13.65 -17.57 -4.52
CA ILE A 106 -12.88 -17.58 -3.29
C ILE A 106 -13.28 -16.36 -2.47
N HIS A 107 -13.56 -16.59 -1.20
CA HIS A 107 -13.93 -15.59 -0.20
C HIS A 107 -13.05 -15.75 1.03
N LEU A 108 -13.02 -14.73 1.90
CA LEU A 108 -12.51 -14.90 3.25
C LEU A 108 -13.52 -15.70 4.10
N SER A 109 -13.00 -16.55 4.97
CA SER A 109 -13.77 -17.07 6.11
C SER A 109 -13.86 -16.00 7.22
N GLU A 110 -14.67 -16.22 8.26
CA GLU A 110 -14.67 -15.35 9.44
C GLU A 110 -13.27 -15.28 10.08
N ALA A 111 -12.55 -16.40 10.14
CA ALA A 111 -11.17 -16.44 10.60
C ALA A 111 -10.23 -15.65 9.69
N GLY A 112 -10.49 -15.64 8.36
CA GLY A 112 -9.75 -14.84 7.39
C GLY A 112 -9.95 -13.33 7.60
N HIS A 113 -11.19 -12.90 7.81
CA HIS A 113 -11.50 -11.50 8.17
C HIS A 113 -10.83 -11.08 9.48
N GLU A 114 -10.88 -11.95 10.48
CA GLU A 114 -10.21 -11.70 11.77
C GLU A 114 -8.68 -11.58 11.59
N ALA A 115 -8.07 -12.48 10.82
CA ALA A 115 -6.63 -12.48 10.56
C ALA A 115 -6.18 -11.18 9.89
N ILE A 116 -6.88 -10.70 8.86
CA ILE A 116 -6.49 -9.46 8.17
C ILE A 116 -6.71 -8.23 9.05
N ARG A 117 -7.81 -8.17 9.82
CA ARG A 117 -8.05 -7.09 10.80
C ARG A 117 -6.92 -7.02 11.82
N ARG A 118 -6.51 -8.17 12.39
CA ARG A 118 -5.39 -8.22 13.35
C ARG A 118 -4.08 -7.73 12.74
N ILE A 119 -3.73 -8.19 11.54
CA ILE A 119 -2.52 -7.76 10.83
C ILE A 119 -2.55 -6.23 10.60
N ARG A 120 -3.68 -5.67 10.17
CA ARG A 120 -3.82 -4.20 9.99
C ARG A 120 -3.64 -3.44 11.29
N THR A 121 -4.23 -3.91 12.37
CA THR A 121 -4.12 -3.30 13.71
C THR A 121 -2.66 -3.30 14.20
N GLU A 122 -1.97 -4.43 14.11
CA GLU A 122 -0.57 -4.54 14.51
C GLU A 122 0.34 -3.64 13.68
N ARG A 123 0.15 -3.58 12.36
CA ARG A 123 0.91 -2.71 11.46
C ARG A 123 0.67 -1.24 11.74
N THR A 124 -0.57 -0.86 12.00
CA THR A 124 -0.91 0.52 12.38
C THR A 124 -0.28 0.90 13.71
N ALA A 125 -0.30 0.02 14.70
CA ALA A 125 0.35 0.25 15.98
C ALA A 125 1.88 0.38 15.84
N SER A 126 2.53 -0.49 15.05
CA SER A 126 3.96 -0.39 14.76
C SER A 126 4.31 0.93 14.06
N LEU A 127 3.48 1.39 13.13
CA LEU A 127 3.68 2.67 12.46
C LEU A 127 3.48 3.84 13.43
N ALA A 128 2.45 3.81 14.29
CA ALA A 128 2.20 4.85 15.28
C ALA A 128 3.41 5.04 16.21
N GLN A 129 3.98 3.95 16.75
CA GLN A 129 5.19 4.01 17.58
C GLN A 129 6.40 4.63 16.86
N ARG A 130 6.48 4.53 15.54
CA ARG A 130 7.54 5.15 14.74
C ARG A 130 7.27 6.63 14.51
N LEU A 131 6.01 7.00 14.28
CA LEU A 131 5.57 8.38 14.15
C LEU A 131 5.79 9.17 15.45
N ASP A 132 5.70 8.53 16.62
CA ASP A 132 5.96 9.16 17.92
C ASP A 132 7.43 9.59 18.13
N ARG A 133 8.34 9.08 17.30
CA ARG A 133 9.77 9.46 17.31
C ARG A 133 10.07 10.70 16.47
N LEU A 134 9.10 11.18 15.71
CA LEU A 134 9.26 12.38 14.89
C LEU A 134 9.01 13.63 15.71
N ASP A 135 9.75 14.67 15.41
CA ASP A 135 9.44 15.99 15.89
C ASP A 135 8.14 16.55 15.27
N PRO A 136 7.54 17.60 15.86
CA PRO A 136 6.28 18.17 15.35
C PRO A 136 6.36 18.65 13.89
N GLN A 137 7.50 19.18 13.45
CA GLN A 137 7.68 19.68 12.09
C GLN A 137 7.73 18.53 11.09
N GLN A 138 8.44 17.44 11.42
CA GLN A 138 8.50 16.23 10.59
C GLN A 138 7.13 15.56 10.48
N ARG A 139 6.38 15.50 11.57
CA ARG A 139 5.01 14.95 11.58
C ARG A 139 4.09 15.78 10.68
N ALA A 140 4.09 17.10 10.81
CA ALA A 140 3.30 17.99 9.97
C ALA A 140 3.67 17.87 8.49
N ALA A 141 4.94 17.70 8.15
CA ALA A 141 5.38 17.49 6.78
C ALA A 141 4.85 16.18 6.19
N LEU A 142 4.79 15.09 6.98
CA LEU A 142 4.19 13.84 6.56
C LEU A 142 2.68 13.96 6.37
N GLU A 143 1.97 14.61 7.28
CA GLU A 143 0.53 14.86 7.16
C GLU A 143 0.21 15.65 5.88
N ALA A 144 1.00 16.68 5.58
CA ALA A 144 0.86 17.47 4.36
C ALA A 144 1.16 16.68 3.07
N ALA A 145 1.98 15.63 3.16
CA ALA A 145 2.33 14.78 2.00
C ALA A 145 1.31 13.65 1.74
N LEU A 146 0.45 13.30 2.71
CA LEU A 146 -0.48 12.17 2.57
C LEU A 146 -1.36 12.26 1.34
N PRO A 147 -2.02 13.39 1.00
CA PRO A 147 -2.87 13.46 -0.19
C PRO A 147 -2.11 13.16 -1.48
N ALA A 148 -0.85 13.60 -1.58
CA ALA A 148 -0.01 13.29 -2.75
C ALA A 148 0.38 11.82 -2.83
N LEU A 149 0.61 11.16 -1.68
CA LEU A 149 0.89 9.73 -1.62
C LEU A 149 -0.34 8.88 -1.96
N GLU A 150 -1.53 9.32 -1.56
CA GLU A 150 -2.80 8.66 -1.87
C GLU A 150 -3.06 8.69 -3.39
N ILE A 151 -2.87 9.84 -4.05
CA ILE A 151 -2.98 9.95 -5.51
C ILE A 151 -2.04 8.98 -6.25
N LEU A 152 -0.84 8.73 -5.73
CA LEU A 152 0.13 7.80 -6.35
C LEU A 152 -0.30 6.32 -6.28
N VAL A 153 -1.31 5.99 -5.47
CA VAL A 153 -1.83 4.63 -5.27
C VAL A 153 -3.16 4.42 -5.99
N GLU A 154 -3.86 5.49 -6.35
CA GLU A 154 -5.09 5.43 -7.16
C GLU A 154 -4.74 5.03 -8.60
N GLU A 155 -5.42 3.98 -9.14
CA GLU A 155 -5.33 3.54 -10.53
C GLU A 155 -6.41 4.21 -11.40
#